data_48fecd416dd2f5c97a283f004a0ea6c6
#
_entry.id   48fecd416dd2f5c97a283f004a0ea6c6
#
_cell.length_a   1.000
_cell.length_b   1.000
_cell.length_c   1.000
_cell.angle_alpha   90.00
_cell.angle_beta   90.00
_cell.angle_gamma   90.00
#
_symmetry.space_group_name_H-M   'P 1'
#
loop_
_entity.id
_entity.type
_entity.pdbx_description
1 polymer ?
#
loop_
_entity_poly.entity_id
_entity_poly.type
_entity_poly.pdbx_seq_one_letter_code
_entity_poly.pdbx_strand_id
1 'polypeptide(L)'
;MSSERLEGTLRVIIGWEEFGQLAERLVSIIKKNNAKFDFVVGIARGGLPLAMVVADRLKIPIDFINVKSYINEGKRGSVKILTTLLSDAKNKDVLLVDDLVDEGDTMQSLVNYLKKEYDPVRLKTAVLFKKPWSRFSPDYYVGTTDAWVVFPWEHGEFLYREGH
;
A
#
# COMPACT_ATOMS: atom_id res chain seq x y z
N MET A 1 -2.63 -19.85 2.44
CA MET A 1 -1.55 -19.33 1.54
C MET A 1 -1.11 -20.48 0.67
N SER A 2 -1.45 -20.41 -0.60
CA SER A 2 -0.87 -21.32 -1.60
C SER A 2 0.36 -20.65 -2.21
N SER A 3 1.44 -21.38 -2.37
CA SER A 3 2.64 -20.90 -3.03
C SER A 3 2.92 -21.78 -4.25
N GLU A 4 3.14 -21.15 -5.38
CA GLU A 4 3.47 -21.81 -6.65
C GLU A 4 4.76 -21.23 -7.21
N ARG A 5 5.54 -22.06 -7.91
CA ARG A 5 6.69 -21.59 -8.70
C ARG A 5 6.33 -21.66 -10.18
N LEU A 6 6.30 -20.50 -10.82
CA LEU A 6 6.17 -20.40 -12.27
C LEU A 6 7.39 -19.64 -12.81
N GLU A 7 8.04 -20.22 -13.82
CA GLU A 7 9.24 -19.63 -14.46
C GLU A 7 10.34 -19.20 -13.47
N GLY A 8 10.55 -19.98 -12.39
CA GLY A 8 11.57 -19.68 -11.38
C GLY A 8 11.20 -18.67 -10.32
N THR A 9 10.08 -17.95 -10.46
CA THR A 9 9.60 -16.96 -9.48
C THR A 9 8.65 -17.62 -8.49
N LEU A 10 8.92 -17.46 -7.20
CA LEU A 10 8.00 -17.86 -6.13
C LEU A 10 6.80 -16.92 -6.14
N ARG A 11 5.59 -17.47 -6.29
CA ARG A 11 4.32 -16.75 -6.18
C ARG A 11 3.61 -17.13 -4.90
N VAL A 12 3.01 -16.14 -4.25
CA VAL A 12 2.17 -16.30 -3.06
C VAL A 12 0.79 -15.75 -3.40
N ILE A 13 -0.21 -16.63 -3.41
CA ILE A 13 -1.60 -16.26 -3.69
C ILE A 13 -2.32 -16.09 -2.35
N ILE A 14 -2.87 -14.91 -2.13
CA ILE A 14 -3.59 -14.52 -0.91
C ILE A 14 -5.08 -14.52 -1.21
N GLY A 15 -5.85 -15.31 -0.42
CA GLY A 15 -7.30 -15.28 -0.45
C GLY A 15 -7.90 -14.17 0.42
N TRP A 16 -9.22 -13.93 0.32
CA TRP A 16 -9.91 -12.91 1.11
C TRP A 16 -9.81 -13.13 2.62
N GLU A 17 -9.90 -14.38 3.08
CA GLU A 17 -9.77 -14.72 4.50
C GLU A 17 -8.38 -14.37 5.03
N GLU A 18 -7.35 -14.78 4.30
CA GLU A 18 -5.96 -14.50 4.65
C GLU A 18 -5.63 -13.02 4.61
N PHE A 19 -6.13 -12.30 3.59
CA PHE A 19 -6.03 -10.85 3.54
C PHE A 19 -6.64 -10.21 4.80
N GLY A 20 -7.82 -10.67 5.23
CA GLY A 20 -8.46 -10.21 6.46
C GLY A 20 -7.57 -10.40 7.70
N GLN A 21 -6.96 -11.58 7.84
CA GLN A 21 -6.04 -11.88 8.95
C GLN A 21 -4.79 -10.99 8.93
N LEU A 22 -4.21 -10.75 7.74
CA LEU A 22 -3.06 -9.88 7.56
C LEU A 22 -3.41 -8.42 7.89
N ALA A 23 -4.57 -7.94 7.45
CA ALA A 23 -5.05 -6.60 7.75
C ALA A 23 -5.25 -6.38 9.26
N GLU A 24 -5.84 -7.34 9.96
CA GLU A 24 -5.98 -7.29 11.44
C GLU A 24 -4.61 -7.29 12.15
N ARG A 25 -3.63 -8.03 11.64
CA ARG A 25 -2.26 -7.99 12.17
C ARG A 25 -1.63 -6.61 11.99
N LEU A 26 -1.79 -5.99 10.82
CA LEU A 26 -1.30 -4.63 10.58
C LEU A 26 -1.95 -3.63 11.52
N VAL A 27 -3.27 -3.69 11.68
CA VAL A 27 -4.01 -2.84 12.63
C VAL A 27 -3.48 -3.01 14.07
N SER A 28 -3.20 -4.24 14.47
CA SER A 28 -2.62 -4.53 15.78
C SER A 28 -1.24 -3.90 15.96
N ILE A 29 -0.38 -3.94 14.92
CA ILE A 29 0.93 -3.29 14.92
C ILE A 29 0.78 -1.77 15.08
N ILE A 30 -0.14 -1.14 14.32
CA ILE A 30 -0.40 0.30 14.39
C ILE A 30 -0.88 0.69 15.81
N LYS A 31 -1.84 -0.04 16.36
CA LYS A 31 -2.40 0.23 17.70
C LYS A 31 -1.37 0.08 18.82
N LYS A 32 -0.48 -0.90 18.75
CA LYS A 32 0.60 -1.11 19.73
C LYS A 32 1.57 0.06 19.81
N ASN A 33 1.73 0.82 18.74
CA ASN A 33 2.57 2.00 18.72
C ASN A 33 1.89 3.26 19.30
N ASN A 34 0.66 3.14 19.83
CA ASN A 34 -0.13 4.25 20.38
C ASN A 34 -0.27 5.46 19.44
N ALA A 35 -0.05 5.26 18.15
CA ALA A 35 -0.17 6.31 17.15
C ALA A 35 -1.65 6.62 16.90
N LYS A 36 -1.98 7.90 16.94
CA LYS A 36 -3.31 8.40 16.55
C LYS A 36 -3.20 9.08 15.21
N PHE A 37 -4.20 8.91 14.37
CA PHE A 37 -4.30 9.51 13.05
C PHE A 37 -5.66 10.18 12.91
N ASP A 38 -5.70 11.28 12.15
CA ASP A 38 -6.95 11.98 11.84
C ASP A 38 -7.71 11.29 10.71
N PHE A 39 -7.00 10.73 9.74
CA PHE A 39 -7.58 9.94 8.65
C PHE A 39 -6.54 9.05 7.95
N VAL A 40 -7.05 8.11 7.16
CA VAL A 40 -6.27 7.22 6.29
C VAL A 40 -6.34 7.72 4.86
N VAL A 41 -5.23 7.65 4.14
CA VAL A 41 -5.18 7.82 2.68
C VAL A 41 -4.80 6.50 2.04
N GLY A 42 -5.72 5.92 1.27
CA GLY A 42 -5.46 4.72 0.47
C GLY A 42 -4.83 5.07 -0.87
N ILE A 43 -3.79 4.33 -1.27
CA ILE A 43 -3.22 4.47 -2.61
C ILE A 43 -4.03 3.61 -3.59
N ALA A 44 -4.73 4.26 -4.51
CA ALA A 44 -5.52 3.55 -5.50
C ALA A 44 -4.61 2.94 -6.59
N ARG A 45 -4.89 1.70 -7.02
CA ARG A 45 -6.04 0.84 -6.69
C ARG A 45 -5.72 -0.16 -5.57
N GLY A 46 -4.51 -0.75 -5.56
CA GLY A 46 -4.15 -1.89 -4.70
C GLY A 46 -4.30 -1.61 -3.20
N GLY A 47 -3.97 -0.41 -2.75
CA GLY A 47 -4.05 -0.03 -1.35
C GLY A 47 -5.47 0.22 -0.81
N LEU A 48 -6.49 0.35 -1.68
CA LEU A 48 -7.84 0.70 -1.25
C LEU A 48 -8.48 -0.34 -0.31
N PRO A 49 -8.46 -1.65 -0.61
CA PRO A 49 -9.06 -2.64 0.28
C PRO A 49 -8.45 -2.63 1.68
N LEU A 50 -7.13 -2.51 1.76
CA LEU A 50 -6.42 -2.43 3.04
C LEU A 50 -6.73 -1.14 3.78
N ALA A 51 -6.74 0.00 3.09
CA ALA A 51 -7.04 1.30 3.67
C ALA A 51 -8.46 1.34 4.27
N MET A 52 -9.44 0.72 3.60
CA MET A 52 -10.81 0.60 4.11
C MET A 52 -10.85 -0.17 5.44
N VAL A 53 -10.19 -1.33 5.51
CA VAL A 53 -10.14 -2.13 6.75
C VAL A 53 -9.44 -1.35 7.86
N VAL A 54 -8.30 -0.73 7.57
CA VAL A 54 -7.53 0.04 8.54
C VAL A 54 -8.35 1.22 9.10
N ALA A 55 -8.99 2.00 8.22
CA ALA A 55 -9.82 3.14 8.62
C ALA A 55 -10.98 2.71 9.51
N ASP A 56 -11.70 1.63 9.14
CA ASP A 56 -12.78 1.07 9.93
C ASP A 56 -12.32 0.62 11.32
N ARG A 57 -11.20 -0.11 11.41
CA ARG A 57 -10.66 -0.62 12.68
C ARG A 57 -10.07 0.46 13.57
N LEU A 58 -9.59 1.55 13.00
CA LEU A 58 -9.13 2.73 13.74
C LEU A 58 -10.27 3.71 14.03
N LYS A 59 -11.44 3.55 13.42
CA LYS A 59 -12.62 4.42 13.53
C LYS A 59 -12.31 5.87 13.12
N ILE A 60 -11.62 6.02 12.00
CA ILE A 60 -11.24 7.32 11.43
C ILE A 60 -11.66 7.40 9.96
N PRO A 61 -11.85 8.61 9.40
CA PRO A 61 -12.19 8.78 8.00
C PRO A 61 -11.14 8.21 7.03
N ILE A 62 -11.58 7.93 5.82
CA ILE A 62 -10.73 7.51 4.70
C ILE A 62 -10.81 8.52 3.56
N ASP A 63 -9.68 8.76 2.94
CA ASP A 63 -9.53 9.42 1.64
C ASP A 63 -8.67 8.52 0.73
N PHE A 64 -8.51 8.88 -0.52
CA PHE A 64 -7.66 8.12 -1.44
C PHE A 64 -6.93 9.02 -2.43
N ILE A 65 -5.80 8.53 -2.90
CA ILE A 65 -5.02 9.18 -3.95
C ILE A 65 -4.74 8.17 -5.07
N ASN A 66 -5.00 8.56 -6.31
CA ASN A 66 -4.75 7.72 -7.47
C ASN A 66 -3.41 8.09 -8.10
N VAL A 67 -2.60 7.07 -8.36
CA VAL A 67 -1.27 7.24 -8.95
C VAL A 67 -1.08 6.26 -10.10
N LYS A 68 -0.26 6.64 -11.05
CA LYS A 68 0.18 5.78 -12.14
C LYS A 68 1.69 5.82 -12.26
N SER A 69 2.30 4.65 -12.19
CA SER A 69 3.72 4.48 -12.47
C SER A 69 3.90 4.27 -13.97
N TYR A 70 4.83 5.01 -14.57
CA TYR A 70 5.22 4.82 -15.97
C TYR A 70 6.61 4.19 -16.01
N ILE A 71 6.73 3.08 -16.69
CA ILE A 71 8.02 2.49 -17.03
C ILE A 71 8.42 3.12 -18.38
N ASN A 72 9.34 4.07 -18.36
CA ASN A 72 9.95 4.59 -19.56
C ASN A 72 11.23 3.80 -19.83
N GLU A 73 11.43 3.37 -21.08
CA GLU A 73 12.67 2.72 -21.50
C GLU A 73 13.88 3.55 -21.10
N GLY A 74 14.73 3.00 -20.22
CA GLY A 74 16.00 3.58 -19.80
C GLY A 74 15.98 4.64 -18.69
N LYS A 75 14.80 4.99 -18.12
CA LYS A 75 14.71 5.86 -16.94
C LYS A 75 13.81 5.24 -15.89
N ARG A 76 14.23 5.31 -14.61
CA ARG A 76 13.43 4.94 -13.45
C ARG A 76 12.02 5.53 -13.57
N GLY A 77 11.01 4.71 -13.31
CA GLY A 77 9.63 5.04 -13.53
C GLY A 77 9.22 6.38 -12.90
N SER A 78 8.66 7.26 -13.68
CA SER A 78 8.04 8.48 -13.17
C SER A 78 6.68 8.12 -12.56
N VAL A 79 6.40 8.66 -11.39
CA VAL A 79 5.09 8.53 -10.73
C VAL A 79 4.26 9.75 -11.09
N LYS A 80 3.11 9.52 -11.70
CA LYS A 80 2.14 10.59 -11.97
C LYS A 80 0.98 10.48 -10.98
N ILE A 81 0.73 11.55 -10.26
CA ILE A 81 -0.41 11.68 -9.36
C ILE A 81 -1.60 12.14 -10.20
N LEU A 82 -2.69 11.38 -10.14
CA LEU A 82 -3.87 11.58 -10.99
C LEU A 82 -5.01 12.31 -10.29
N THR A 83 -5.05 12.26 -8.95
CA THR A 83 -6.08 12.93 -8.15
C THR A 83 -5.44 13.70 -7.00
N THR A 84 -6.19 14.66 -6.46
CA THR A 84 -5.86 15.33 -5.20
C THR A 84 -6.65 14.69 -4.06
N LEU A 85 -6.25 14.94 -2.81
CA LEU A 85 -7.05 14.57 -1.66
C LEU A 85 -8.33 15.45 -1.61
N LEU A 86 -9.41 14.84 -1.14
CA LEU A 86 -10.65 15.56 -0.80
C LEU A 86 -10.57 16.16 0.61
N SER A 87 -9.82 15.50 1.49
CA SER A 87 -9.61 15.90 2.87
C SER A 87 -8.52 16.97 2.99
N ASP A 88 -8.73 17.95 3.86
CA ASP A 88 -7.66 18.88 4.23
C ASP A 88 -6.68 18.18 5.18
N ALA A 89 -5.47 17.95 4.70
CA ALA A 89 -4.42 17.29 5.48
C ALA A 89 -3.51 18.25 6.24
N LYS A 90 -3.70 19.55 6.07
CA LYS A 90 -2.90 20.57 6.78
C LYS A 90 -3.07 20.44 8.29
N ASN A 91 -1.95 20.40 8.99
CA ASN A 91 -1.92 20.24 10.45
C ASN A 91 -2.60 18.95 10.96
N LYS A 92 -2.66 17.90 10.13
CA LYS A 92 -3.26 16.60 10.47
C LYS A 92 -2.22 15.50 10.59
N ASP A 93 -2.58 14.47 11.35
CA ASP A 93 -1.87 13.20 11.43
C ASP A 93 -2.44 12.23 10.39
N VAL A 94 -1.68 11.91 9.36
CA VAL A 94 -2.12 11.14 8.19
C VAL A 94 -1.43 9.80 8.13
N LEU A 95 -2.19 8.74 7.85
CA LEU A 95 -1.69 7.39 7.58
C LEU A 95 -1.88 7.05 6.10
N LEU A 96 -0.77 6.96 5.35
CA LEU A 96 -0.75 6.56 3.95
C LEU A 96 -0.66 5.03 3.85
N VAL A 97 -1.58 4.39 3.14
CA VAL A 97 -1.74 2.93 3.09
C VAL A 97 -1.66 2.40 1.67
N ASP A 98 -0.84 1.37 1.47
CA ASP A 98 -0.77 0.58 0.25
C ASP A 98 -0.75 -0.92 0.60
N ASP A 99 -0.91 -1.79 -0.39
CA ASP A 99 -0.84 -3.24 -0.19
C ASP A 99 0.61 -3.72 -0.02
N LEU A 100 1.52 -3.25 -0.85
CA LEU A 100 2.91 -3.68 -0.90
C LEU A 100 3.83 -2.54 -1.35
N VAL A 101 5.04 -2.50 -0.79
CA VAL A 101 6.14 -1.66 -1.29
C VAL A 101 7.18 -2.54 -1.97
N ASP A 102 7.34 -2.33 -3.29
CA ASP A 102 8.37 -3.02 -4.07
C ASP A 102 9.69 -2.23 -4.03
N GLU A 103 10.06 -1.49 -5.04
CA GLU A 103 11.29 -0.67 -5.06
C GLU A 103 11.21 0.52 -4.11
N GLY A 104 10.01 1.02 -3.84
CA GLY A 104 9.72 2.11 -2.93
C GLY A 104 9.57 3.48 -3.60
N ASP A 105 9.80 3.59 -4.90
CA ASP A 105 9.77 4.88 -5.61
C ASP A 105 8.39 5.54 -5.58
N THR A 106 7.32 4.76 -5.72
CA THR A 106 5.93 5.26 -5.64
C THR A 106 5.62 5.82 -4.27
N MET A 107 5.93 5.05 -3.22
CA MET A 107 5.67 5.47 -1.84
C MET A 107 6.49 6.71 -1.48
N GLN A 108 7.77 6.73 -1.82
CA GLN A 108 8.64 7.88 -1.58
C GLN A 108 8.16 9.13 -2.30
N SER A 109 7.73 9.00 -3.55
CA SER A 109 7.20 10.11 -4.34
C SER A 109 5.93 10.68 -3.73
N LEU A 110 5.01 9.80 -3.26
CA LEU A 110 3.79 10.22 -2.60
C LEU A 110 4.03 10.88 -1.24
N VAL A 111 4.94 10.34 -0.44
CA VAL A 111 5.31 10.96 0.84
C VAL A 111 5.84 12.37 0.62
N ASN A 112 6.71 12.56 -0.37
CA ASN A 112 7.26 13.87 -0.70
C ASN A 112 6.17 14.82 -1.21
N TYR A 113 5.29 14.35 -2.08
CA TYR A 113 4.17 15.12 -2.60
C TYR A 113 3.22 15.57 -1.49
N LEU A 114 2.77 14.64 -0.64
CA LEU A 114 1.82 14.95 0.44
C LEU A 114 2.42 15.93 1.45
N LYS A 115 3.70 15.79 1.78
CA LYS A 115 4.39 16.75 2.66
C LYS A 115 4.48 18.13 2.04
N LYS A 116 4.77 18.22 0.75
CA LYS A 116 4.92 19.50 0.04
C LYS A 116 3.60 20.21 -0.16
N GLU A 117 2.57 19.49 -0.61
CA GLU A 117 1.31 20.10 -1.05
C GLU A 117 0.29 20.28 0.09
N TYR A 118 0.34 19.45 1.14
CA TYR A 118 -0.67 19.43 2.21
C TYR A 118 -0.11 19.73 3.59
N ASP A 119 1.20 19.75 3.79
CA ASP A 119 1.86 20.10 5.05
C ASP A 119 1.26 19.42 6.30
N PRO A 120 1.14 18.08 6.32
CA PRO A 120 0.64 17.35 7.50
C PRO A 120 1.60 17.49 8.68
N VAL A 121 1.09 17.49 9.91
CA VAL A 121 1.93 17.45 11.13
C VAL A 121 2.74 16.16 11.15
N ARG A 122 2.09 15.04 10.86
CA ARG A 122 2.72 13.73 10.79
C ARG A 122 2.16 12.94 9.61
N LEU A 123 3.06 12.34 8.86
CA LEU A 123 2.72 11.41 7.79
C LEU A 123 3.45 10.10 8.07
N LYS A 124 2.69 9.03 8.29
CA LYS A 124 3.16 7.66 8.47
C LYS A 124 2.67 6.78 7.35
N THR A 125 3.36 5.67 7.13
CA THR A 125 3.08 4.73 6.04
C THR A 125 2.84 3.33 6.56
N ALA A 126 1.88 2.62 5.97
CA ALA A 126 1.53 1.26 6.34
C ALA A 126 1.27 0.39 5.10
N VAL A 127 1.80 -0.83 5.12
CA VAL A 127 1.61 -1.83 4.05
C VAL A 127 1.52 -3.24 4.64
N LEU A 128 1.02 -4.20 3.88
CA LEU A 128 1.11 -5.61 4.29
C LEU A 128 2.53 -6.12 4.15
N PHE A 129 3.15 -5.91 2.99
CA PHE A 129 4.49 -6.41 2.72
C PHE A 129 5.42 -5.35 2.15
N LYS A 130 6.71 -5.55 2.40
CA LYS A 130 7.77 -4.87 1.68
C LYS A 130 8.70 -5.87 1.03
N LYS A 131 9.33 -5.49 -0.07
CA LYS A 131 10.40 -6.29 -0.69
C LYS A 131 11.71 -6.10 0.06
N PRO A 132 12.57 -7.14 0.16
CA PRO A 132 13.86 -7.02 0.84
C PRO A 132 14.80 -6.01 0.19
N TRP A 133 14.65 -5.77 -1.11
CA TRP A 133 15.43 -4.79 -1.87
C TRP A 133 14.85 -3.38 -1.87
N SER A 134 13.68 -3.16 -1.22
CA SER A 134 13.03 -1.86 -1.19
C SER A 134 13.92 -0.80 -0.55
N ARG A 135 14.08 0.32 -1.25
CA ARG A 135 14.78 1.51 -0.74
C ARG A 135 13.94 2.35 0.21
N PHE A 136 12.63 2.09 0.24
CA PHE A 136 11.72 2.72 1.17
C PHE A 136 11.39 1.77 2.32
N SER A 137 11.45 2.26 3.55
CA SER A 137 11.02 1.50 4.73
C SER A 137 9.71 2.06 5.26
N PRO A 138 8.57 1.34 5.08
CA PRO A 138 7.31 1.74 5.69
C PRO A 138 7.40 1.80 7.21
N ASP A 139 6.63 2.69 7.83
CA ASP A 139 6.58 2.79 9.31
C ASP A 139 5.93 1.55 9.93
N TYR A 140 4.91 1.00 9.27
CA TYR A 140 4.19 -0.20 9.71
C TYR A 140 4.08 -1.21 8.57
N TYR A 141 4.44 -2.45 8.82
CA TYR A 141 4.27 -3.55 7.86
C TYR A 141 4.18 -4.90 8.58
N VAL A 142 3.53 -5.87 7.94
CA VAL A 142 3.35 -7.20 8.52
C VAL A 142 4.56 -8.09 8.31
N GLY A 143 5.17 -8.01 7.13
CA GLY A 143 6.30 -8.85 6.79
C GLY A 143 7.11 -8.40 5.57
N THR A 144 8.20 -9.13 5.32
CA THR A 144 9.05 -8.96 4.14
C THR A 144 8.97 -10.22 3.29
N THR A 145 8.85 -10.07 1.99
CA THR A 145 8.80 -11.19 1.04
C THR A 145 9.47 -10.84 -0.28
N ASP A 146 10.24 -11.78 -0.82
CA ASP A 146 10.80 -11.74 -2.17
C ASP A 146 9.84 -12.33 -3.22
N ALA A 147 8.81 -13.06 -2.77
CA ALA A 147 7.83 -13.67 -3.64
C ALA A 147 6.96 -12.64 -4.37
N TRP A 148 6.49 -12.99 -5.57
CA TRP A 148 5.41 -12.25 -6.22
C TRP A 148 4.10 -12.49 -5.46
N VAL A 149 3.52 -11.45 -4.90
CA VAL A 149 2.26 -11.55 -4.14
C VAL A 149 1.10 -11.24 -5.08
N VAL A 150 0.12 -12.14 -5.12
CA VAL A 150 -1.14 -11.97 -5.84
C VAL A 150 -2.25 -11.77 -4.82
N PHE A 151 -2.79 -10.57 -4.76
CA PHE A 151 -3.86 -10.23 -3.84
C PHE A 151 -5.23 -10.63 -4.36
N PRO A 152 -6.27 -10.77 -3.50
CA PRO A 152 -7.58 -11.26 -3.93
C PRO A 152 -8.24 -10.44 -5.03
N TRP A 153 -8.02 -9.14 -5.08
CA TRP A 153 -8.56 -8.24 -6.11
C TRP A 153 -7.82 -8.32 -7.45
N GLU A 154 -6.69 -9.01 -7.51
CA GLU A 154 -5.89 -9.23 -8.72
C GLU A 154 -6.19 -10.58 -9.39
N HIS A 155 -6.91 -11.48 -8.72
CA HIS A 155 -7.18 -12.84 -9.22
C HIS A 155 -7.80 -12.84 -10.61
N GLY A 156 -8.69 -11.89 -10.93
CA GLY A 156 -9.30 -11.78 -12.24
C GLY A 156 -8.30 -11.46 -13.35
N GLU A 157 -7.39 -10.50 -13.12
CA GLU A 157 -6.34 -10.14 -14.07
C GLU A 157 -5.36 -11.30 -14.28
N PHE A 158 -5.08 -12.05 -13.22
CA PHE A 158 -4.19 -13.20 -13.23
C PHE A 158 -4.75 -14.35 -14.08
N LEU A 159 -6.03 -14.72 -13.89
CA LEU A 159 -6.69 -15.77 -14.66
C LEU A 159 -6.80 -15.45 -16.15
N TYR A 160 -6.97 -14.18 -16.50
CA TYR A 160 -7.02 -13.75 -17.91
C TYR A 160 -5.65 -13.78 -18.60
N ARG A 161 -4.54 -13.66 -17.89
CA ARG A 161 -3.19 -13.72 -18.47
C ARG A 161 -2.70 -15.16 -18.73
N GLU A 162 -3.23 -16.14 -18.00
CA GLU A 162 -2.89 -17.56 -18.20
C GLU A 162 -3.75 -18.26 -19.27
N GLY A 163 -4.80 -17.61 -19.76
CA GLY A 163 -5.74 -18.14 -20.75
C GLY A 163 -5.46 -17.75 -22.20
N HIS A 164 -4.34 -17.12 -22.51
CA HIS A 164 -3.97 -16.74 -23.90
C HIS A 164 -2.51 -17.03 -24.19
#